data_f1afbc62f865bb30b91c0af15a7de2f9
#
_entry.id   f1afbc62f865bb30b91c0af15a7de2f9
#
_cell.length_a   1.000
_cell.length_b   1.000
_cell.length_c   1.000
_cell.angle_alpha   90.00
_cell.angle_beta   90.00
_cell.angle_gamma   90.00
#
_symmetry.space_group_name_H-M   'P 1'
#
loop_
_entity.id
_entity.type
_entity.pdbx_description
1 polymer ?
#
loop_
_entity_poly.entity_id
_entity_poly.type
_entity_poly.pdbx_seq_one_letter_code
_entity_poly.pdbx_strand_id
1 'polypeptide(L)'
;MRDRQKKRVYAWEHSFSDWNRSGYTKTECRAAIKWACNLYGLKTPRIAFHATKAFSFSVGGDEPCISLGSDQRNAAVALHEAAHYICDTIFGDDLADHSPEWMGIYLWLLEGYRVAPRTALHASARAKKIKWVQTWLVSPKRLGRRH
;
A
#
# COMPACT_ATOMS: atom_id res chain seq x y z
N MET A 1 -13.43 9.97 8.36
CA MET A 1 -13.97 8.69 8.90
C MET A 1 -12.95 8.06 9.85
N ARG A 2 -13.43 7.42 10.89
CA ARG A 2 -12.57 6.83 11.91
C ARG A 2 -11.84 5.59 11.39
N ASP A 3 -10.51 5.57 11.54
CA ASP A 3 -9.68 4.44 11.15
C ASP A 3 -9.72 3.36 12.26
N ARG A 4 -10.56 2.36 12.06
CA ARG A 4 -10.80 1.30 13.04
C ARG A 4 -9.79 0.15 12.95
N GLN A 5 -9.05 0.06 11.86
CA GLN A 5 -8.14 -1.06 11.62
C GLN A 5 -6.65 -0.70 11.80
N LYS A 6 -6.32 0.55 12.01
CA LYS A 6 -4.93 1.04 12.04
C LYS A 6 -4.02 0.19 12.93
N LYS A 7 -4.43 -0.04 14.18
CA LYS A 7 -3.63 -0.81 15.14
C LYS A 7 -3.45 -2.26 14.71
N ARG A 8 -4.50 -2.87 14.15
CA ARG A 8 -4.45 -4.27 13.68
C ARG A 8 -3.54 -4.41 12.47
N VAL A 9 -3.60 -3.47 11.55
CA VAL A 9 -2.75 -3.46 10.35
C VAL A 9 -1.29 -3.33 10.76
N TYR A 10 -0.95 -2.39 11.63
CA TYR A 10 0.43 -2.22 12.09
C TYR A 10 0.93 -3.44 12.86
N ALA A 11 0.11 -4.03 13.73
CA ALA A 11 0.47 -5.27 14.41
C ALA A 11 0.71 -6.42 13.44
N TRP A 12 -0.12 -6.51 12.40
CA TRP A 12 0.02 -7.50 11.35
C TRP A 12 1.33 -7.31 10.57
N GLU A 13 1.63 -6.08 10.14
CA GLU A 13 2.88 -5.78 9.44
C GLU A 13 4.10 -6.11 10.31
N HIS A 14 4.08 -5.74 11.58
CA HIS A 14 5.16 -6.02 12.51
C HIS A 14 5.35 -7.51 12.81
N SER A 15 4.36 -8.35 12.56
CA SER A 15 4.50 -9.80 12.74
C SER A 15 5.37 -10.47 11.66
N PHE A 16 5.65 -9.77 10.57
CA PHE A 16 6.48 -10.27 9.47
C PHE A 16 7.84 -9.57 9.53
N SER A 17 8.83 -10.23 10.11
CA SER A 17 10.17 -9.65 10.30
C SER A 17 10.82 -9.18 9.00
N ASP A 18 10.57 -9.90 7.90
CA ASP A 18 11.14 -9.59 6.60
C ASP A 18 10.58 -8.29 6.00
N TRP A 19 9.38 -7.89 6.42
CA TRP A 19 8.74 -6.67 5.91
C TRP A 19 9.31 -5.40 6.54
N ASN A 20 9.92 -5.54 7.71
CA ASN A 20 10.46 -4.41 8.46
C ASN A 20 11.95 -4.18 8.20
N ARG A 21 12.54 -4.97 7.29
CA ARG A 21 13.94 -4.81 6.94
C ARG A 21 14.13 -3.64 5.99
N SER A 22 15.00 -2.71 6.37
CA SER A 22 15.54 -1.74 5.44
C SER A 22 16.59 -2.43 4.57
N GLY A 23 16.44 -2.36 3.26
CA GLY A 23 17.37 -3.03 2.36
C GLY A 23 17.21 -2.62 0.92
N TYR A 24 16.10 -1.95 0.60
CA TYR A 24 15.88 -1.45 -0.75
C TYR A 24 16.65 -0.16 -0.99
N THR A 25 17.21 -0.04 -2.17
CA THR A 25 17.72 1.23 -2.67
C THR A 25 16.56 2.15 -3.01
N LYS A 26 16.86 3.43 -3.20
CA LYS A 26 15.87 4.39 -3.69
C LYS A 26 15.28 3.94 -5.03
N THR A 27 16.12 3.41 -5.92
CA THR A 27 15.69 2.89 -7.22
C THR A 27 14.72 1.73 -7.07
N GLU A 28 14.98 0.80 -6.16
CA GLU A 28 14.09 -0.32 -5.89
C GLU A 28 12.75 0.12 -5.32
N CYS A 29 12.75 1.11 -4.43
CA CYS A 29 11.51 1.69 -3.89
C CYS A 29 10.68 2.35 -5.01
N ARG A 30 11.33 3.13 -5.88
CA ARG A 30 10.65 3.75 -7.03
C ARG A 30 10.07 2.70 -7.96
N ALA A 31 10.80 1.63 -8.22
CA ALA A 31 10.34 0.55 -9.08
C ALA A 31 9.08 -0.13 -8.53
N ALA A 32 9.03 -0.40 -7.24
CA ALA A 32 7.86 -1.00 -6.59
C ALA A 32 6.63 -0.10 -6.69
N ILE A 33 6.79 1.18 -6.39
CA ILE A 33 5.69 2.15 -6.45
C ILE A 33 5.19 2.33 -7.89
N LYS A 34 6.11 2.46 -8.84
CA LYS A 34 5.76 2.58 -10.26
C LYS A 34 4.98 1.35 -10.74
N TRP A 35 5.45 0.16 -10.39
CA TRP A 35 4.76 -1.08 -10.73
C TRP A 35 3.33 -1.08 -10.17
N ALA A 36 3.15 -0.70 -8.91
CA ALA A 36 1.84 -0.66 -8.27
C ALA A 36 0.90 0.31 -8.98
N CYS A 37 1.37 1.52 -9.26
CA CYS A 37 0.57 2.53 -9.94
C CYS A 37 0.21 2.10 -11.36
N ASN A 38 1.15 1.51 -12.10
CA ASN A 38 0.91 1.01 -13.46
C ASN A 38 -0.13 -0.11 -13.47
N LEU A 39 -0.14 -0.96 -12.44
CA LEU A 39 -1.12 -2.04 -12.31
C LEU A 39 -2.55 -1.49 -12.28
N TYR A 40 -2.74 -0.31 -11.72
CA TYR A 40 -4.03 0.35 -11.62
C TYR A 40 -4.24 1.43 -12.70
N GLY A 41 -3.36 1.50 -13.69
CA GLY A 41 -3.47 2.48 -14.77
C GLY A 41 -3.30 3.93 -14.31
N LEU A 42 -2.61 4.15 -13.22
CA LEU A 42 -2.42 5.47 -12.63
C LEU A 42 -1.03 6.01 -12.90
N LYS A 43 -0.95 7.33 -13.04
CA LYS A 43 0.34 8.03 -13.12
C LYS A 43 1.07 7.90 -11.80
N THR A 44 2.37 7.58 -11.86
CA THR A 44 3.21 7.50 -10.67
C THR A 44 3.36 8.90 -10.05
N PRO A 45 3.09 9.06 -8.75
CA PRO A 45 3.27 10.36 -8.09
C PRO A 45 4.75 10.67 -7.89
N ARG A 46 5.05 11.89 -7.45
CA ARG A 46 6.39 12.26 -7.02
C ARG A 46 6.79 11.37 -5.84
N ILE A 47 8.03 10.90 -5.84
CA ILE A 47 8.56 10.04 -4.78
C ILE A 47 9.73 10.79 -4.15
N ALA A 48 9.64 11.03 -2.84
CA ALA A 48 10.67 11.70 -2.08
C ALA A 48 11.23 10.76 -1.01
N PHE A 49 12.45 11.02 -0.60
CA PHE A 49 13.13 10.29 0.46
C PHE A 49 13.61 11.30 1.51
N HIS A 50 13.35 11.01 2.77
CA HIS A 50 13.71 11.92 3.85
C HIS A 50 14.56 11.21 4.90
N ALA A 51 15.27 12.00 5.70
CA ALA A 51 16.20 11.49 6.69
C ALA A 51 15.55 11.00 7.98
N THR A 52 14.28 11.29 8.20
CA THR A 52 13.54 10.82 9.36
C THR A 52 13.39 9.30 9.29
N LYS A 53 13.83 8.61 10.33
CA LYS A 53 14.04 7.17 10.25
C LYS A 53 12.77 6.33 10.18
N ALA A 54 11.77 6.66 10.97
CA ALA A 54 10.61 5.78 11.17
C ALA A 54 9.31 6.33 10.59
N PHE A 55 9.38 7.15 9.56
CA PHE A 55 8.19 7.83 9.05
C PHE A 55 8.09 7.76 7.53
N SER A 56 6.97 7.26 7.06
CA SER A 56 6.60 7.27 5.64
C SER A 56 5.16 7.73 5.51
N PHE A 57 4.84 8.42 4.43
CA PHE A 57 3.49 8.91 4.21
C PHE A 57 3.19 9.08 2.72
N SER A 58 1.91 9.08 2.37
CA SER A 58 1.46 9.50 1.06
C SER A 58 0.52 10.69 1.21
N VAL A 59 0.61 11.61 0.25
CA VAL A 59 -0.22 12.81 0.20
C VAL A 59 -0.89 12.84 -1.17
N GLY A 60 -2.22 12.97 -1.17
CA GLY A 60 -2.99 13.12 -2.40
C GLY A 60 -3.12 14.57 -2.83
N GLY A 61 -4.07 14.85 -3.72
CA GLY A 61 -4.38 16.18 -4.22
C GLY A 61 -3.71 16.50 -5.55
N ASP A 62 -3.53 17.79 -5.83
CA ASP A 62 -3.04 18.26 -7.13
C ASP A 62 -1.57 17.90 -7.37
N GLU A 63 -0.78 17.82 -6.31
CA GLU A 63 0.62 17.42 -6.39
C GLU A 63 0.87 16.23 -5.47
N PRO A 64 0.41 15.03 -5.85
CA PRO A 64 0.57 13.86 -4.99
C PRO A 64 2.05 13.48 -4.84
N CYS A 65 2.41 13.08 -3.63
CA CYS A 65 3.76 12.69 -3.28
C CYS A 65 3.74 11.52 -2.31
N ILE A 66 4.63 10.55 -2.55
CA ILE A 66 4.94 9.49 -1.60
C ILE A 66 6.32 9.77 -1.04
N SER A 67 6.43 9.84 0.29
CA SER A 67 7.70 10.10 0.96
C SER A 67 8.08 8.92 1.85
N LEU A 68 9.30 8.42 1.70
CA LEU A 68 9.77 7.25 2.44
C LEU A 68 10.93 7.65 3.38
N GLY A 69 10.84 7.19 4.63
CA GLY A 69 11.89 7.39 5.62
C GLY A 69 13.08 6.47 5.40
N SER A 70 14.24 6.85 5.95
CA SER A 70 15.49 6.11 5.73
C SER A 70 15.47 4.67 6.24
N ASP A 71 14.74 4.38 7.31
CA ASP A 71 14.63 3.03 7.88
C ASP A 71 13.44 2.24 7.31
N GLN A 72 12.75 2.79 6.32
CA GLN A 72 11.53 2.19 5.77
C GLN A 72 11.63 1.94 4.27
N ARG A 73 12.84 1.65 3.80
CA ARG A 73 13.07 1.31 2.39
C ARG A 73 12.99 -0.19 2.20
N ASN A 74 11.78 -0.68 2.06
CA ASN A 74 11.49 -2.08 1.74
C ASN A 74 10.24 -2.17 0.90
N ALA A 75 9.99 -3.36 0.34
CA ALA A 75 8.84 -3.57 -0.54
C ALA A 75 7.51 -3.31 0.18
N ALA A 76 7.37 -3.82 1.40
CA ALA A 76 6.10 -3.71 2.12
C ALA A 76 5.72 -2.25 2.39
N VAL A 77 6.65 -1.42 2.85
CA VAL A 77 6.39 0.00 3.12
C VAL A 77 6.13 0.75 1.82
N ALA A 78 6.91 0.52 0.78
CA ALA A 78 6.69 1.15 -0.51
C ALA A 78 5.30 0.84 -1.05
N LEU A 79 4.86 -0.42 -0.97
CA LEU A 79 3.53 -0.85 -1.41
C LEU A 79 2.42 -0.37 -0.48
N HIS A 80 2.68 -0.25 0.82
CA HIS A 80 1.75 0.33 1.79
C HIS A 80 1.39 1.77 1.41
N GLU A 81 2.40 2.59 1.14
CA GLU A 81 2.18 3.98 0.74
C GLU A 81 1.57 4.09 -0.66
N ALA A 82 2.00 3.23 -1.59
CA ALA A 82 1.36 3.16 -2.91
C ALA A 82 -0.12 2.80 -2.79
N ALA A 83 -0.47 1.88 -1.91
CA ALA A 83 -1.87 1.49 -1.67
C ALA A 83 -2.71 2.68 -1.19
N HIS A 84 -2.17 3.54 -0.32
CA HIS A 84 -2.86 4.77 0.10
C HIS A 84 -3.12 5.70 -1.07
N TYR A 85 -2.11 5.95 -1.88
CA TYR A 85 -2.24 6.79 -3.06
C TYR A 85 -3.28 6.23 -4.04
N ILE A 86 -3.21 4.93 -4.33
CA ILE A 86 -4.15 4.26 -5.23
C ILE A 86 -5.58 4.33 -4.69
N CYS A 87 -5.76 4.01 -3.41
CA CYS A 87 -7.07 4.03 -2.77
C CYS A 87 -7.68 5.43 -2.80
N ASP A 88 -6.92 6.45 -2.45
CA ASP A 88 -7.38 7.83 -2.46
C ASP A 88 -7.74 8.30 -3.87
N THR A 89 -6.97 7.87 -4.87
CA THR A 89 -7.24 8.23 -6.26
C THR A 89 -8.52 7.57 -6.78
N ILE A 90 -8.77 6.33 -6.42
CA ILE A 90 -9.94 5.57 -6.89
C ILE A 90 -11.21 5.94 -6.14
N PHE A 91 -11.14 6.04 -4.82
CA PHE A 91 -12.31 6.19 -3.95
C PHE A 91 -12.47 7.59 -3.35
N GLY A 92 -11.48 8.48 -3.54
CA GLY A 92 -11.45 9.76 -2.86
C GLY A 92 -10.96 9.63 -1.43
N ASP A 93 -10.96 10.73 -0.69
CA ASP A 93 -10.42 10.81 0.67
C ASP A 93 -11.46 10.61 1.78
N ASP A 94 -12.67 10.19 1.42
CA ASP A 94 -13.76 9.96 2.38
C ASP A 94 -13.59 8.67 3.19
N LEU A 95 -12.78 7.74 2.72
CA LEU A 95 -12.54 6.48 3.42
C LEU A 95 -11.48 6.64 4.51
N ALA A 96 -11.57 5.80 5.53
CA ALA A 96 -10.51 5.72 6.54
C ALA A 96 -9.19 5.26 5.90
N ASP A 97 -8.06 5.69 6.45
CA ASP A 97 -6.73 5.41 5.89
C ASP A 97 -6.45 3.93 5.72
N HIS A 98 -6.88 3.09 6.66
CA HIS A 98 -6.70 1.65 6.59
C HIS A 98 -8.05 0.95 6.47
N SER A 99 -8.88 1.44 5.55
CA SER A 99 -10.21 0.89 5.25
C SER A 99 -10.11 -0.51 4.64
N PRO A 100 -11.21 -1.29 4.63
CA PRO A 100 -11.23 -2.56 3.89
C PRO A 100 -10.88 -2.42 2.41
N GLU A 101 -11.22 -1.32 1.77
CA GLU A 101 -10.88 -1.03 0.36
C GLU A 101 -9.35 -0.89 0.21
N TRP A 102 -8.72 -0.10 1.07
CA TRP A 102 -7.26 0.05 1.10
C TRP A 102 -6.59 -1.30 1.35
N MET A 103 -7.08 -2.05 2.32
CA MET A 103 -6.48 -3.35 2.68
C MET A 103 -6.56 -4.35 1.53
N GLY A 104 -7.66 -4.34 0.77
CA GLY A 104 -7.79 -5.18 -0.43
C GLY A 104 -6.74 -4.85 -1.47
N ILE A 105 -6.50 -3.55 -1.72
CA ILE A 105 -5.45 -3.08 -2.62
C ILE A 105 -4.07 -3.52 -2.12
N TYR A 106 -3.79 -3.29 -0.85
CA TYR A 106 -2.49 -3.63 -0.25
C TYR A 106 -2.19 -5.13 -0.34
N LEU A 107 -3.13 -5.98 0.01
CA LEU A 107 -2.97 -7.44 -0.12
C LEU A 107 -2.69 -7.86 -1.56
N TRP A 108 -3.38 -7.26 -2.51
CA TRP A 108 -3.17 -7.53 -3.93
C TRP A 108 -1.78 -7.13 -4.38
N LEU A 109 -1.29 -5.97 -3.94
CA LEU A 109 0.05 -5.51 -4.26
C LEU A 109 1.13 -6.40 -3.65
N LEU A 110 0.97 -6.79 -2.38
CA LEU A 110 1.91 -7.68 -1.70
C LEU A 110 2.02 -9.04 -2.39
N GLU A 111 0.90 -9.61 -2.79
CA GLU A 111 0.86 -10.86 -3.52
C GLU A 111 1.51 -10.72 -4.90
N GLY A 112 1.11 -9.71 -5.66
CA GLY A 112 1.58 -9.48 -7.03
C GLY A 112 3.07 -9.15 -7.10
N TYR A 113 3.58 -8.44 -6.11
CA TYR A 113 5.01 -8.13 -6.02
C TYR A 113 5.82 -9.25 -5.34
N ARG A 114 5.16 -10.36 -5.00
CA ARG A 114 5.75 -11.57 -4.40
C ARG A 114 6.42 -11.32 -3.04
N VAL A 115 5.86 -10.41 -2.25
CA VAL A 115 6.32 -10.20 -0.86
C VAL A 115 5.99 -11.42 -0.01
N ALA A 116 4.79 -11.98 -0.19
CA ALA A 116 4.38 -13.23 0.46
C ALA A 116 3.26 -13.90 -0.35
N PRO A 117 3.07 -15.23 -0.19
CA PRO A 117 1.98 -15.94 -0.87
C PRO A 117 0.61 -15.47 -0.38
N ARG A 118 -0.36 -15.50 -1.27
CA ARG A 118 -1.75 -15.12 -0.97
C ARG A 118 -2.30 -15.85 0.26
N THR A 119 -2.07 -17.16 0.36
CA THR A 119 -2.56 -17.98 1.48
C THR A 119 -2.02 -17.48 2.82
N ALA A 120 -0.73 -17.18 2.89
CA ALA A 120 -0.11 -16.66 4.11
C ALA A 120 -0.63 -15.25 4.44
N LEU A 121 -0.75 -14.38 3.44
CA LEU A 121 -1.27 -13.02 3.62
C LEU A 121 -2.69 -13.04 4.17
N HIS A 122 -3.58 -13.81 3.54
CA HIS A 122 -4.99 -13.86 3.92
C HIS A 122 -5.18 -14.52 5.29
N ALA A 123 -4.49 -15.63 5.56
CA ALA A 123 -4.61 -16.34 6.84
C ALA A 123 -4.14 -15.46 8.00
N SER A 124 -2.99 -14.78 7.85
CA SER A 124 -2.46 -13.90 8.89
C SER A 124 -3.32 -12.66 9.12
N ALA A 125 -3.87 -12.08 8.06
CA ALA A 125 -4.77 -10.93 8.17
C ALA A 125 -6.07 -11.32 8.89
N ARG A 126 -6.64 -12.48 8.58
CA ARG A 126 -7.83 -13.01 9.28
C ARG A 126 -7.54 -13.24 10.76
N ALA A 127 -6.38 -13.78 11.09
CA ALA A 127 -5.98 -14.02 12.47
C ALA A 127 -5.94 -12.72 13.28
N LYS A 128 -5.64 -11.59 12.65
CA LYS A 128 -5.67 -10.26 13.26
C LYS A 128 -7.02 -9.57 13.15
N LYS A 129 -8.03 -10.26 12.63
CA LYS A 129 -9.39 -9.71 12.42
C LYS A 129 -9.42 -8.48 11.52
N ILE A 130 -8.53 -8.43 10.55
CA ILE A 130 -8.50 -7.35 9.54
C ILE A 130 -9.51 -7.70 8.44
N LYS A 131 -10.29 -6.72 8.04
CA LYS A 131 -11.26 -6.85 6.96
C LYS A 131 -10.74 -6.21 5.68
N TRP A 132 -11.10 -6.80 4.55
CA TRP A 132 -10.75 -6.23 3.24
C TRP A 132 -11.82 -6.52 2.21
N VAL A 133 -11.85 -5.68 1.18
CA VAL A 133 -12.73 -5.85 0.02
C VAL A 133 -11.97 -6.72 -1.01
N GLN A 134 -12.70 -7.60 -1.69
CA GLN A 134 -12.15 -8.45 -2.75
C GLN A 134 -11.46 -7.61 -3.82
N THR A 135 -10.22 -7.97 -4.17
CA THR A 135 -9.37 -7.20 -5.09
C THR A 135 -9.96 -7.00 -6.47
N TRP A 136 -10.65 -7.99 -7.00
CA TRP A 136 -11.25 -7.89 -8.32
C TRP A 136 -12.28 -6.75 -8.44
N LEU A 137 -12.85 -6.31 -7.33
CA LEU A 137 -13.78 -5.17 -7.29
C LEU A 137 -13.09 -3.83 -7.54
N VAL A 138 -11.80 -3.75 -7.27
CA VAL A 138 -11.00 -2.53 -7.42
C VAL A 138 -9.95 -2.66 -8.52
N SER A 139 -10.03 -3.69 -9.36
CA SER A 139 -9.06 -3.91 -10.43
C SER A 139 -9.17 -2.87 -11.54
N PRO A 140 -8.07 -2.48 -12.18
CA PRO A 140 -8.06 -1.46 -13.24
C PRO A 140 -8.92 -1.85 -14.44
N LYS A 141 -8.95 -3.13 -14.77
CA LYS A 141 -9.75 -3.62 -15.90
C LYS A 141 -11.23 -3.29 -15.75
N ARG A 142 -11.73 -3.29 -14.53
CA ARG A 142 -13.12 -2.99 -14.25
C ARG A 142 -13.39 -1.49 -14.24
N LEU A 143 -12.45 -0.71 -13.73
CA LEU A 143 -12.53 0.75 -13.69
C LEU A 143 -12.40 1.35 -15.08
N GLY A 144 -11.47 0.83 -15.91
CA GLY A 144 -11.24 1.29 -17.28
C GLY A 144 -12.43 1.07 -18.21
N ARG A 145 -13.30 0.13 -17.92
CA ARG A 145 -14.49 -0.16 -18.73
C ARG A 145 -15.66 0.79 -18.49
N ARG A 146 -15.53 1.70 -17.54
CA ARG A 146 -16.60 2.66 -17.21
C ARG A 146 -16.49 3.99 -17.93
N HIS A 147 -15.49 4.13 -18.77
CA HIS A 147 -15.29 5.37 -19.55
C HIS A 147 -16.02 5.32 -20.87
#